data_19bf5a88b4d4830c4e575f86d9cac739
#
_entry.id   19bf5a88b4d4830c4e575f86d9cac739
#
_cell.length_a   1.000
_cell.length_b   1.000
_cell.length_c   1.000
_cell.angle_alpha   90.00
_cell.angle_beta   90.00
_cell.angle_gamma   90.00
#
_symmetry.space_group_name_H-M   'P 1'
#
loop_
_entity.id
_entity.type
_entity.pdbx_description
1 polymer ?
#
loop_
_entity_poly.entity_id
_entity_poly.type
_entity_poly.pdbx_seq_one_letter_code
_entity_poly.pdbx_strand_id
1 'polypeptide(L)'
;MLVRAAVNWNRGDLDAFMEDYLPGDSTTFVGGKGLLRGPAAIRASYAPLFTGSVSRDSLSFAILDVDPLAPDVVNLIGQYTLARRIGGRDSVTARGPTSLLVRRVDGRWRIVHDHSS
;
A
#
# COMPACT_ATOMS: atom_id res chain seq x y z
N MET A 1 -4.57 9.56 0.25
CA MET A 1 -4.05 8.31 0.83
C MET A 1 -2.94 7.68 -0.01
N LEU A 2 -3.19 7.33 -1.27
CA LEU A 2 -2.16 6.66 -2.10
C LEU A 2 -0.94 7.54 -2.38
N VAL A 3 -1.12 8.85 -2.57
CA VAL A 3 0.00 9.78 -2.73
C VAL A 3 0.89 9.77 -1.50
N ARG A 4 0.31 9.83 -0.31
CA ARG A 4 1.04 9.77 0.96
C ARG A 4 1.73 8.42 1.14
N ALA A 5 1.07 7.32 0.77
CA ALA A 5 1.67 5.99 0.83
C ALA A 5 2.93 5.90 -0.05
N ALA A 6 2.86 6.42 -1.28
CA ALA A 6 4.00 6.44 -2.17
C ALA A 6 5.14 7.31 -1.61
N VAL A 7 4.83 8.47 -1.05
CA VAL A 7 5.84 9.34 -0.42
C VAL A 7 6.53 8.61 0.73
N ASN A 8 5.76 7.96 1.61
CA ASN A 8 6.31 7.24 2.76
C ASN A 8 7.17 6.04 2.33
N TRP A 9 6.72 5.30 1.32
CA TRP A 9 7.50 4.22 0.73
C TRP A 9 8.83 4.72 0.19
N ASN A 10 8.79 5.75 -0.66
CA ASN A 10 9.98 6.27 -1.33
C ASN A 10 10.96 6.91 -0.34
N ARG A 11 10.45 7.42 0.79
CA ARG A 11 11.26 7.97 1.87
C ARG A 11 11.84 6.90 2.80
N GLY A 12 11.37 5.66 2.70
CA GLY A 12 11.82 4.57 3.55
C GLY A 12 11.24 4.59 4.95
N ASP A 13 10.08 5.19 5.13
CA ASP A 13 9.41 5.32 6.43
C ASP A 13 8.32 4.26 6.55
N LEU A 14 8.71 3.07 7.01
CA LEU A 14 7.79 1.95 7.20
C LEU A 14 6.71 2.28 8.23
N ASP A 15 7.06 2.94 9.32
CA ASP A 15 6.09 3.27 10.36
C ASP A 15 4.99 4.17 9.81
N ALA A 16 5.37 5.24 9.09
CA ALA A 16 4.40 6.14 8.47
C ALA A 16 3.57 5.42 7.38
N PHE A 17 4.21 4.56 6.59
CA PHE A 17 3.52 3.76 5.57
C PHE A 17 2.45 2.87 6.20
N MET A 18 2.74 2.25 7.34
CA MET A 18 1.80 1.35 8.02
C MET A 18 0.68 2.08 8.76
N GLU A 19 0.82 3.38 9.04
CA GLU A 19 -0.23 4.15 9.73
C GLU A 19 -1.55 4.22 8.97
N ASP A 20 -1.53 4.03 7.65
CA ASP A 20 -2.76 4.02 6.86
C ASP A 20 -3.61 2.75 7.09
N TYR A 21 -3.05 1.70 7.67
CA TYR A 21 -3.80 0.49 8.00
C TYR A 21 -4.50 0.64 9.36
N LEU A 22 -5.76 0.19 9.41
CA LEU A 22 -6.52 0.20 10.67
C LEU A 22 -5.89 -0.80 11.65
N PRO A 23 -5.63 -0.40 12.90
CA PRO A 23 -5.22 -1.37 13.93
C PRO A 23 -6.29 -2.42 14.19
N GLY A 24 -5.85 -3.63 14.54
CA GLY A 24 -6.73 -4.74 14.89
C GLY A 24 -6.66 -5.90 13.91
N ASP A 25 -7.11 -7.07 14.35
CA ASP A 25 -6.95 -8.33 13.62
C ASP A 25 -7.91 -8.47 12.44
N SER A 26 -8.90 -7.58 12.31
CA SER A 26 -9.85 -7.62 11.18
C SER A 26 -9.28 -6.99 9.91
N THR A 27 -8.18 -6.24 9.99
CA THR A 27 -7.51 -5.68 8.83
C THR A 27 -6.79 -6.78 8.08
N THR A 28 -7.01 -6.86 6.77
CA THR A 28 -6.49 -7.95 5.95
C THR A 28 -5.73 -7.44 4.73
N PHE A 29 -4.80 -8.26 4.26
CA PHE A 29 -4.03 -8.03 3.05
C PHE A 29 -3.96 -9.34 2.26
N VAL A 30 -4.23 -9.27 0.97
CA VAL A 30 -4.06 -10.40 0.05
C VAL A 30 -3.06 -10.00 -1.03
N GLY A 31 -2.04 -10.79 -1.18
CA GLY A 31 -1.01 -10.59 -2.20
C GLY A 31 -0.47 -11.93 -2.69
N GLY A 32 0.71 -11.91 -3.32
CA GLY A 32 1.34 -13.11 -3.87
C GLY A 32 1.62 -14.20 -2.85
N LYS A 33 1.71 -13.87 -1.57
CA LYS A 33 1.94 -14.82 -0.48
C LYS A 33 0.65 -15.26 0.20
N GLY A 34 -0.52 -14.89 -0.32
CA GLY A 34 -1.81 -15.24 0.24
C GLY A 34 -2.35 -14.21 1.22
N LEU A 35 -3.16 -14.68 2.17
CA LEU A 35 -3.86 -13.83 3.12
C LEU A 35 -3.00 -13.55 4.35
N LEU A 36 -2.89 -12.26 4.71
CA LEU A 36 -2.32 -11.80 5.95
C LEU A 36 -3.39 -11.10 6.79
N ARG A 37 -3.38 -11.33 8.10
CA ARG A 37 -4.32 -10.72 9.04
C ARG A 37 -3.59 -9.86 10.05
N GLY A 38 -4.09 -8.64 10.24
CA GLY A 38 -3.60 -7.69 11.20
C GLY A 38 -2.37 -6.91 10.73
N PRO A 39 -2.22 -5.66 11.21
CA PRO A 39 -1.11 -4.82 10.80
C PRO A 39 0.27 -5.39 11.09
N ALA A 40 0.43 -6.17 12.17
CA ALA A 40 1.73 -6.75 12.50
C ALA A 40 2.21 -7.73 11.42
N ALA A 41 1.33 -8.61 10.91
CA ALA A 41 1.66 -9.53 9.83
C ALA A 41 1.92 -8.79 8.52
N ILE A 42 1.13 -7.76 8.22
CA ILE A 42 1.30 -6.93 7.03
C ILE A 42 2.64 -6.19 7.11
N ARG A 43 2.96 -5.58 8.25
CA ARG A 43 4.24 -4.93 8.48
C ARG A 43 5.41 -5.88 8.27
N ALA A 44 5.32 -7.09 8.81
CA ALA A 44 6.37 -8.10 8.68
C ALA A 44 6.62 -8.48 7.21
N SER A 45 5.59 -8.47 6.37
CA SER A 45 5.75 -8.75 4.95
C SER A 45 6.46 -7.62 4.19
N TYR A 46 6.29 -6.37 4.63
CA TYR A 46 6.95 -5.20 4.02
C TYR A 46 8.34 -4.92 4.59
N ALA A 47 8.60 -5.26 5.84
CA ALA A 47 9.82 -4.87 6.54
C ALA A 47 11.11 -5.20 5.77
N PRO A 48 11.27 -6.38 5.13
CA PRO A 48 12.47 -6.68 4.36
C PRO A 48 12.76 -5.70 3.22
N LEU A 49 11.71 -5.09 2.66
CA LEU A 49 11.84 -4.11 1.57
C LEU A 49 12.35 -2.75 2.08
N PHE A 50 12.26 -2.49 3.39
CA PHE A 50 12.63 -1.21 4.01
C PHE A 50 13.97 -1.28 4.75
N THR A 51 14.51 -2.46 5.00
CA THR A 51 15.70 -2.67 5.84
C THR A 51 16.93 -3.09 5.06
N GLY A 52 16.81 -3.34 3.74
CA GLY A 52 17.92 -3.76 2.90
C GLY A 52 18.91 -2.64 2.61
N SER A 53 20.18 -3.00 2.32
CA SER A 53 21.21 -2.08 1.85
C SER A 53 21.03 -1.70 0.38
N VAL A 54 20.16 -2.40 -0.33
CA VAL A 54 19.84 -2.13 -1.74
C VAL A 54 18.76 -1.05 -1.79
N SER A 55 18.90 -0.09 -2.69
CA SER A 55 17.87 0.94 -2.91
C SER A 55 16.55 0.30 -3.26
N ARG A 56 15.48 0.73 -2.59
CA ARG A 56 14.14 0.32 -2.95
C ARG A 56 13.78 0.85 -4.33
N ASP A 57 12.96 0.08 -5.05
CA ASP A 57 12.32 0.60 -6.24
C ASP A 57 11.38 1.74 -5.82
N SER A 58 11.25 2.75 -6.68
CA SER A 58 10.31 3.84 -6.43
C SER A 58 8.88 3.38 -6.68
N LEU A 59 7.97 3.82 -5.80
CA LEU A 59 6.55 3.47 -5.88
C LEU A 59 5.74 4.65 -6.36
N SER A 60 4.83 4.40 -7.29
CA SER A 60 3.80 5.34 -7.71
C SER A 60 2.46 4.63 -7.87
N PHE A 61 1.37 5.39 -7.81
CA PHE A 61 0.02 4.89 -8.00
C PHE A 61 -0.73 5.71 -9.04
N ALA A 62 -1.53 5.04 -9.85
CA ALA A 62 -2.60 5.65 -10.63
C ALA A 62 -3.93 5.25 -10.01
N ILE A 63 -4.83 6.22 -9.79
CA ILE A 63 -6.18 5.94 -9.30
C ILE A 63 -7.06 5.66 -10.49
N LEU A 64 -7.69 4.48 -10.50
CA LEU A 64 -8.54 4.02 -11.60
C LEU A 64 -10.02 4.17 -11.30
N ASP A 65 -10.42 3.99 -10.03
CA ASP A 65 -11.81 4.11 -9.61
C ASP A 65 -11.91 4.43 -8.12
N VAL A 66 -12.89 5.28 -7.78
CA VAL A 66 -13.23 5.62 -6.39
C VAL A 66 -14.73 5.44 -6.26
N ASP A 67 -15.14 4.46 -5.46
CA ASP A 67 -16.55 4.11 -5.28
C ASP A 67 -16.96 4.25 -3.82
N PRO A 68 -17.62 5.35 -3.43
CA PRO A 68 -18.18 5.47 -2.09
C PRO A 68 -19.33 4.49 -1.90
N LEU A 69 -19.14 3.52 -1.01
CA LEU A 69 -20.16 2.51 -0.70
C LEU A 69 -21.12 2.98 0.39
N ALA A 70 -20.64 3.84 1.27
CA ALA A 70 -21.38 4.46 2.36
C ALA A 70 -20.64 5.75 2.75
N PRO A 71 -21.20 6.61 3.62
CA PRO A 71 -20.52 7.86 4.01
C PRO A 71 -19.12 7.67 4.59
N ASP A 72 -18.86 6.53 5.23
CA ASP A 72 -17.60 6.23 5.89
C ASP A 72 -16.86 5.03 5.29
N VAL A 73 -17.26 4.57 4.11
CA VAL A 73 -16.66 3.41 3.44
C VAL A 73 -16.49 3.69 1.95
N VAL A 74 -15.27 3.51 1.45
CA VAL A 74 -14.93 3.71 0.05
C VAL A 74 -14.18 2.47 -0.46
N ASN A 75 -14.56 2.00 -1.66
CA ASN A 75 -13.76 1.05 -2.42
C ASN A 75 -12.89 1.82 -3.41
N LEU A 76 -11.58 1.67 -3.30
CA LEU A 76 -10.60 2.37 -4.12
C LEU A 76 -9.85 1.36 -4.97
N ILE A 77 -9.82 1.58 -6.28
CA ILE A 77 -9.05 0.76 -7.20
C ILE A 77 -7.96 1.62 -7.83
N GLY A 78 -6.74 1.13 -7.76
CA GLY A 78 -5.59 1.77 -8.36
C GLY A 78 -4.68 0.79 -9.06
N GLN A 79 -3.63 1.33 -9.63
CA GLN A 79 -2.52 0.56 -10.18
C GLN A 79 -1.25 1.02 -9.50
N TYR A 80 -0.51 0.10 -8.89
CA TYR A 80 0.83 0.41 -8.39
C TYR A 80 1.86 0.17 -9.50
N THR A 81 2.92 0.95 -9.45
CA THR A 81 4.09 0.78 -10.31
C THR A 81 5.34 0.89 -9.45
N LEU A 82 6.19 -0.11 -9.52
CA LEU A 82 7.53 -0.07 -8.97
C LEU A 82 8.51 0.11 -10.12
N ALA A 83 9.44 1.04 -9.97
CA ALA A 83 10.42 1.35 -11.00
C ALA A 83 11.80 1.54 -10.38
N ARG A 84 12.81 1.16 -11.14
CA ARG A 84 14.22 1.30 -10.77
C ARG A 84 14.95 2.09 -11.85
N ARG A 85 15.84 2.98 -11.42
CA ARG A 85 16.67 3.71 -12.37
C ARG A 85 17.88 2.85 -12.74
N ILE A 86 17.98 2.50 -14.03
CA ILE A 86 19.07 1.69 -14.58
C ILE A 86 19.64 2.44 -15.79
N GLY A 87 20.93 2.75 -15.73
CA GLY A 87 21.63 3.42 -16.84
C GLY A 87 21.01 4.76 -17.22
N GLY A 88 20.52 5.54 -16.26
CA GLY A 88 19.88 6.83 -16.49
C GLY A 88 18.43 6.76 -16.98
N ARG A 89 17.85 5.57 -17.06
CA ARG A 89 16.47 5.33 -17.49
C ARG A 89 15.68 4.66 -16.37
N ASP A 90 14.39 5.03 -16.26
CA ASP A 90 13.47 4.34 -15.36
C ASP A 90 13.00 3.04 -16.01
N SER A 91 13.15 1.93 -15.29
CA SER A 91 12.71 0.62 -15.71
C SER A 91 11.64 0.10 -14.74
N VAL A 92 10.47 -0.23 -15.27
CA VAL A 92 9.39 -0.80 -14.46
C VAL A 92 9.79 -2.22 -14.06
N THR A 93 9.83 -2.47 -12.74
CA THR A 93 10.18 -3.77 -12.18
C THR A 93 8.95 -4.57 -11.78
N ALA A 94 7.85 -3.88 -11.43
CA ALA A 94 6.57 -4.52 -11.14
C ALA A 94 5.44 -3.51 -11.37
N ARG A 95 4.30 -4.03 -11.79
CA ARG A 95 3.07 -3.25 -11.99
C ARG A 95 1.88 -4.17 -11.78
N GLY A 96 0.88 -3.70 -11.10
CA GLY A 96 -0.32 -4.49 -10.90
C GLY A 96 -1.46 -3.71 -10.28
N PRO A 97 -2.64 -4.33 -10.17
CA PRO A 97 -3.78 -3.71 -9.54
C PRO A 97 -3.63 -3.67 -8.03
N THR A 98 -4.19 -2.63 -7.44
CA THR A 98 -4.39 -2.49 -6.00
C THR A 98 -5.87 -2.18 -5.76
N SER A 99 -6.50 -2.94 -4.90
CA SER A 99 -7.89 -2.71 -4.49
C SER A 99 -7.91 -2.52 -2.98
N LEU A 100 -8.44 -1.40 -2.53
CA LEU A 100 -8.49 -1.04 -1.12
C LEU A 100 -9.92 -0.82 -0.67
N LEU A 101 -10.28 -1.42 0.46
CA LEU A 101 -11.46 -1.02 1.21
C LEU A 101 -11.00 -0.10 2.33
N VAL A 102 -11.53 1.13 2.32
CA VAL A 102 -11.10 2.20 3.23
C VAL A 102 -12.29 2.63 4.06
N ARG A 103 -12.09 2.75 5.37
CA ARG A 103 -13.12 3.22 6.31
C ARG A 103 -12.65 4.47 7.03
N ARG A 104 -13.58 5.38 7.28
CA ARG A 104 -13.33 6.52 8.16
C ARG A 104 -13.67 6.11 9.59
N VAL A 105 -12.66 6.13 10.45
CA VAL A 105 -12.76 5.77 11.87
C VAL A 105 -12.15 6.93 12.66
N ASP A 106 -12.95 7.51 13.58
CA ASP A 106 -12.52 8.65 14.38
C ASP A 106 -12.01 9.83 13.53
N GLY A 107 -12.71 10.10 12.42
CA GLY A 107 -12.37 11.20 11.52
C GLY A 107 -11.19 10.94 10.59
N ARG A 108 -10.61 9.73 10.61
CA ARG A 108 -9.45 9.38 9.79
C ARG A 108 -9.75 8.19 8.89
N TRP A 109 -9.40 8.33 7.61
CA TRP A 109 -9.52 7.24 6.65
C TRP A 109 -8.39 6.23 6.84
N ARG A 110 -8.76 4.95 6.96
CA ARG A 110 -7.80 3.85 7.14
C ARG A 110 -8.14 2.67 6.26
N ILE A 111 -7.13 1.93 5.85
CA ILE A 111 -7.27 0.70 5.06
C ILE A 111 -7.71 -0.42 5.98
N VAL A 112 -8.80 -1.10 5.63
CA VAL A 112 -9.28 -2.29 6.34
C VAL A 112 -9.07 -3.56 5.52
N HIS A 113 -8.92 -3.43 4.20
CA HIS A 113 -8.55 -4.53 3.32
C HIS A 113 -7.73 -4.01 2.15
N ASP A 114 -6.68 -4.73 1.82
CA ASP A 114 -5.78 -4.43 0.71
C ASP A 114 -5.59 -5.72 -0.12
N HIS A 115 -5.84 -5.64 -1.41
CA HIS A 115 -5.52 -6.70 -2.35
C HIS A 115 -4.61 -6.10 -3.42
N SER A 116 -3.34 -6.44 -3.34
CA SER A 116 -2.33 -5.98 -4.29
C SER A 116 -1.62 -7.19 -4.90
N SER A 117 -1.64 -7.28 -6.22
CA SER A 117 -1.08 -8.45 -6.92
C SER A 117 -0.17 -8.10 -8.09
#